data_9e9c6f910465125be1a19e3d24ec1b1c
#
_entry.id   9e9c6f910465125be1a19e3d24ec1b1c
#
_cell.length_a   1.000
_cell.length_b   1.000
_cell.length_c   1.000
_cell.angle_alpha   90.00
_cell.angle_beta   90.00
_cell.angle_gamma   90.00
#
_symmetry.space_group_name_H-M   'P 1'
#
loop_
_entity.id
_entity.type
_entity.pdbx_description
1 polymer ?
#
loop_
_entity_poly.entity_id
_entity_poly.type
_entity_poly.pdbx_seq_one_letter_code
_entity_poly.pdbx_strand_id
1 'polypeptide(L)'
;AQTGVKKLFSDEKLRETLNERGYFFSSANSINWGRVLPQVVYYVSSYADLLKAGAIQEGDSINICVPTGNFGNILAAYYAKRMGVPVNKLICASNSNNVLTDFLRTGAYDRNRPFYTTVSPSMDILISSNLERLLYAFSGEDDKLVADYMAQLNASGRYEVNDAIKAQIHDQFAAGFTSEEETEETIGKMWREKNYLIDTHSADSTLKASVRRSIFKQQSDFRF
;
A
#
# COMPACT_ATOMS: atom_id res chain seq x y z
N ALA A 1 -8.42 -15.80 -12.82
CA ALA A 1 -8.31 -16.67 -11.64
C ALA A 1 -8.83 -15.96 -10.36
N GLN A 2 -8.37 -14.76 -10.00
CA GLN A 2 -8.77 -14.07 -8.75
C GLN A 2 -10.28 -13.81 -8.62
N THR A 3 -10.95 -13.42 -9.69
CA THR A 3 -12.41 -13.17 -9.71
C THR A 3 -13.20 -14.45 -9.42
N GLY A 4 -12.75 -15.60 -9.94
CA GLY A 4 -13.36 -16.89 -9.65
C GLY A 4 -13.19 -17.30 -8.19
N VAL A 5 -12.00 -17.12 -7.64
CA VAL A 5 -11.72 -17.38 -6.22
C VAL A 5 -12.61 -16.52 -5.31
N LYS A 6 -12.72 -15.21 -5.58
CA LYS A 6 -13.60 -14.32 -4.80
C LYS A 6 -15.06 -14.77 -4.83
N LYS A 7 -15.57 -15.27 -5.98
CA LYS A 7 -16.93 -15.82 -6.08
C LYS A 7 -17.11 -17.05 -5.19
N LEU A 8 -16.12 -17.94 -5.14
CA LEU A 8 -16.20 -19.13 -4.26
C LEU A 8 -16.24 -18.73 -2.77
N PHE A 9 -15.46 -17.71 -2.36
CA PHE A 9 -15.46 -17.22 -0.99
C PHE A 9 -16.78 -16.57 -0.57
N SER A 10 -17.53 -15.98 -1.51
CA SER A 10 -18.82 -15.35 -1.26
C SER A 10 -20.03 -16.28 -1.48
N ASP A 11 -19.82 -17.52 -1.91
CA ASP A 11 -20.88 -18.52 -2.10
C ASP A 11 -21.26 -19.14 -0.74
N GLU A 12 -22.38 -18.68 -0.16
CA GLU A 12 -22.88 -19.12 1.14
C GLU A 12 -23.20 -20.61 1.15
N LYS A 13 -23.86 -21.13 0.11
CA LYS A 13 -24.24 -22.55 0.01
C LYS A 13 -23.01 -23.45 -0.03
N LEU A 14 -21.96 -23.03 -0.74
CA LEU A 14 -20.70 -23.78 -0.78
C LEU A 14 -20.01 -23.75 0.59
N ARG A 15 -20.02 -22.61 1.27
CA ARG A 15 -19.46 -22.46 2.62
C ARG A 15 -20.15 -23.35 3.63
N GLU A 16 -21.48 -23.39 3.63
CA GLU A 16 -22.28 -24.28 4.48
C GLU A 16 -21.93 -25.75 4.23
N THR A 17 -21.94 -26.16 2.95
CA THR A 17 -21.59 -27.54 2.56
C THR A 17 -20.18 -27.95 3.01
N LEU A 18 -19.21 -27.02 2.96
CA LEU A 18 -17.86 -27.28 3.43
C LEU A 18 -17.82 -27.39 4.96
N ASN A 19 -18.50 -26.47 5.66
CA ASN A 19 -18.55 -26.47 7.13
C ASN A 19 -19.17 -27.76 7.68
N GLU A 20 -20.23 -28.28 7.06
CA GLU A 20 -20.84 -29.58 7.42
C GLU A 20 -19.85 -30.76 7.31
N ARG A 21 -18.85 -30.61 6.42
CA ARG A 21 -17.79 -31.63 6.22
C ARG A 21 -16.52 -31.36 7.05
N GLY A 22 -16.54 -30.36 7.92
CA GLY A 22 -15.40 -29.96 8.74
C GLY A 22 -14.32 -29.15 8.01
N TYR A 23 -14.63 -28.57 6.85
CA TYR A 23 -13.72 -27.71 6.07
C TYR A 23 -14.20 -26.26 6.08
N PHE A 24 -13.27 -25.32 5.94
CA PHE A 24 -13.57 -23.92 5.74
C PHE A 24 -12.58 -23.27 4.78
N PHE A 25 -13.01 -22.23 4.09
CA PHE A 25 -12.12 -21.44 3.26
C PHE A 25 -11.17 -20.60 4.11
N SER A 26 -9.91 -20.57 3.70
CA SER A 26 -8.90 -19.68 4.25
C SER A 26 -8.14 -18.98 3.12
N SER A 27 -7.54 -17.84 3.40
CA SER A 27 -6.78 -17.07 2.43
C SER A 27 -5.31 -16.97 2.84
N ALA A 28 -4.42 -17.21 1.87
CA ALA A 28 -2.98 -17.04 2.02
C ALA A 28 -2.49 -15.63 1.63
N ASN A 29 -3.39 -14.70 1.28
CA ASN A 29 -3.05 -13.31 0.96
C ASN A 29 -3.29 -12.37 2.15
N SER A 30 -2.98 -11.07 1.99
CA SER A 30 -3.06 -10.07 3.05
C SER A 30 -4.49 -9.66 3.46
N ILE A 31 -5.55 -10.23 2.87
CA ILE A 31 -6.91 -10.16 3.44
C ILE A 31 -6.94 -10.88 4.79
N ASN A 32 -6.18 -11.95 4.93
CA ASN A 32 -5.99 -12.63 6.21
C ASN A 32 -5.04 -11.82 7.10
N TRP A 33 -5.50 -11.43 8.28
CA TRP A 33 -4.70 -10.71 9.28
C TRP A 33 -3.39 -11.43 9.63
N GLY A 34 -3.42 -12.76 9.72
CA GLY A 34 -2.23 -13.58 9.93
C GLY A 34 -1.17 -13.46 8.82
N ARG A 35 -1.50 -12.80 7.69
CA ARG A 35 -0.55 -12.48 6.61
C ARG A 35 -0.09 -11.02 6.63
N VAL A 36 -0.86 -10.12 7.25
CA VAL A 36 -0.44 -8.72 7.45
C VAL A 36 0.49 -8.61 8.66
N LEU A 37 0.14 -9.23 9.77
CA LEU A 37 0.87 -9.11 11.03
C LEU A 37 2.38 -9.43 10.90
N PRO A 38 2.81 -10.54 10.28
CA PRO A 38 4.24 -10.83 10.11
C PRO A 38 5.00 -9.79 9.27
N GLN A 39 4.29 -9.04 8.40
CA GLN A 39 4.93 -8.02 7.58
C GLN A 39 5.37 -6.79 8.40
N VAL A 40 4.82 -6.58 9.59
CA VAL A 40 5.27 -5.53 10.51
C VAL A 40 6.76 -5.72 10.87
N VAL A 41 7.20 -6.97 10.98
CA VAL A 41 8.61 -7.32 11.29
C VAL A 41 9.58 -6.74 10.27
N TYR A 42 9.21 -6.65 8.99
CA TYR A 42 10.07 -6.10 7.94
C TYR A 42 10.51 -4.67 8.26
N TYR A 43 9.59 -3.86 8.76
CA TYR A 43 9.83 -2.44 9.05
C TYR A 43 10.61 -2.22 10.34
N VAL A 44 10.34 -3.03 11.35
CA VAL A 44 11.11 -3.04 12.59
C VAL A 44 12.56 -3.49 12.32
N SER A 45 12.74 -4.58 11.56
CA SER A 45 14.05 -5.10 11.16
C SER A 45 14.82 -4.10 10.31
N SER A 46 14.16 -3.51 9.28
CA SER A 46 14.80 -2.52 8.41
C SER A 46 15.27 -1.29 9.19
N TYR A 47 14.50 -0.80 10.16
CA TYR A 47 14.91 0.31 11.00
C TYR A 47 16.13 -0.07 11.88
N ALA A 48 16.08 -1.26 12.49
CA ALA A 48 17.20 -1.78 13.29
C ALA A 48 18.47 -1.99 12.43
N ASP A 49 18.34 -2.45 11.20
CA ASP A 49 19.48 -2.63 10.29
C ASP A 49 20.10 -1.29 9.88
N LEU A 50 19.30 -0.25 9.68
CA LEU A 50 19.80 1.11 9.42
C LEU A 50 20.59 1.67 10.63
N LEU A 51 20.08 1.48 11.85
CA LEU A 51 20.78 1.82 13.08
C LEU A 51 22.11 1.07 13.20
N LYS A 52 22.09 -0.25 13.01
CA LYS A 52 23.28 -1.10 13.07
C LYS A 52 24.33 -0.73 12.04
N ALA A 53 23.90 -0.31 10.86
CA ALA A 53 24.79 0.17 9.78
C ALA A 53 25.33 1.59 10.04
N GLY A 54 24.86 2.29 11.08
CA GLY A 54 25.22 3.69 11.34
C GLY A 54 24.65 4.67 10.30
N ALA A 55 23.68 4.26 9.51
CA ALA A 55 23.05 5.09 8.49
C ALA A 55 22.09 6.14 9.08
N ILE A 56 21.58 5.86 10.27
CA ILE A 56 20.71 6.74 11.07
C ILE A 56 21.10 6.62 12.55
N GLN A 57 20.66 7.58 13.37
CA GLN A 57 20.76 7.55 14.83
C GLN A 57 19.43 7.14 15.45
N GLU A 58 19.45 6.71 16.71
CA GLU A 58 18.22 6.40 17.44
C GLU A 58 17.32 7.63 17.54
N GLY A 59 16.05 7.45 17.15
CA GLY A 59 15.04 8.52 17.08
C GLY A 59 14.96 9.24 15.73
N ASP A 60 15.93 9.04 14.83
CA ASP A 60 15.83 9.59 13.47
C ASP A 60 14.62 8.98 12.74
N SER A 61 13.79 9.84 12.15
CA SER A 61 12.64 9.38 11.40
C SER A 61 12.98 9.07 9.94
N ILE A 62 12.42 7.99 9.42
CA ILE A 62 12.62 7.55 8.03
C ILE A 62 11.33 7.69 7.21
N ASN A 63 11.46 7.84 5.91
CA ASN A 63 10.37 7.67 4.97
C ASN A 63 10.41 6.23 4.41
N ILE A 64 9.26 5.59 4.31
CA ILE A 64 9.14 4.24 3.77
C ILE A 64 8.34 4.31 2.47
N CYS A 65 8.95 3.91 1.36
CA CYS A 65 8.29 3.82 0.06
C CYS A 65 7.93 2.36 -0.23
N VAL A 66 6.66 2.10 -0.53
CA VAL A 66 6.13 0.75 -0.72
C VAL A 66 5.42 0.65 -2.06
N PRO A 67 5.83 -0.28 -2.95
CA PRO A 67 5.05 -0.64 -4.14
C PRO A 67 3.73 -1.25 -3.67
N THR A 68 2.61 -0.63 -4.05
CA THR A 68 1.35 -0.88 -3.36
C THR A 68 0.22 -1.26 -4.32
N GLY A 69 -0.31 -2.47 -4.16
CA GLY A 69 -1.55 -2.93 -4.76
C GLY A 69 -2.66 -3.06 -3.70
N ASN A 70 -2.78 -4.23 -3.07
CA ASN A 70 -3.84 -4.52 -2.08
C ASN A 70 -3.67 -3.85 -0.71
N PHE A 71 -2.76 -2.90 -0.57
CA PHE A 71 -2.50 -2.09 0.63
C PHE A 71 -2.00 -2.87 1.86
N GLY A 72 -1.80 -4.18 1.78
CA GLY A 72 -1.42 -5.02 2.93
C GLY A 72 -0.06 -4.66 3.51
N ASN A 73 0.95 -4.52 2.65
CA ASN A 73 2.33 -4.27 3.05
C ASN A 73 2.50 -2.86 3.63
N ILE A 74 1.97 -1.81 2.97
CA ILE A 74 2.05 -0.44 3.49
C ILE A 74 1.21 -0.25 4.76
N LEU A 75 0.11 -1.01 4.92
CA LEU A 75 -0.67 -1.06 6.16
C LEU A 75 0.17 -1.66 7.31
N ALA A 76 0.98 -2.68 7.05
CA ALA A 76 1.91 -3.22 8.04
C ALA A 76 2.96 -2.17 8.45
N ALA A 77 3.45 -1.34 7.52
CA ALA A 77 4.31 -0.20 7.83
C ALA A 77 3.60 0.85 8.72
N TYR A 78 2.31 1.11 8.45
CA TYR A 78 1.49 1.97 9.29
C TYR A 78 1.38 1.41 10.73
N TYR A 79 1.18 0.11 10.88
CA TYR A 79 1.16 -0.50 12.21
C TYR A 79 2.53 -0.46 12.89
N ALA A 80 3.63 -0.68 12.17
CA ALA A 80 4.97 -0.51 12.72
C ALA A 80 5.19 0.93 13.26
N LYS A 81 4.74 1.95 12.51
CA LYS A 81 4.74 3.34 12.96
C LYS A 81 3.92 3.52 14.24
N ARG A 82 2.72 2.97 14.32
CA ARG A 82 1.88 3.01 15.53
C ARG A 82 2.48 2.27 16.73
N MET A 83 3.32 1.29 16.47
CA MET A 83 4.07 0.55 17.50
C MET A 83 5.34 1.29 17.97
N GLY A 84 5.67 2.44 17.38
CA GLY A 84 6.76 3.30 17.82
C GLY A 84 7.99 3.34 16.90
N VAL A 85 7.97 2.65 15.74
CA VAL A 85 9.02 2.83 14.73
C VAL A 85 8.98 4.27 14.22
N PRO A 86 10.10 5.03 14.27
CA PRO A 86 10.11 6.43 13.84
C PRO A 86 9.95 6.57 12.32
N VAL A 87 8.71 6.60 11.85
CA VAL A 87 8.36 6.78 10.44
C VAL A 87 7.77 8.18 10.25
N ASN A 88 8.39 8.98 9.39
CA ASN A 88 7.85 10.28 9.01
C ASN A 88 6.68 10.10 8.04
N LYS A 89 6.92 9.64 6.81
CA LYS A 89 5.91 9.43 5.77
C LYS A 89 5.93 8.01 5.21
N LEU A 90 4.73 7.49 4.93
CA LEU A 90 4.51 6.29 4.15
C LEU A 90 4.22 6.71 2.71
N ILE A 91 5.03 6.27 1.76
CA ILE A 91 4.93 6.64 0.35
C ILE A 91 4.35 5.47 -0.42
N CYS A 92 3.11 5.63 -0.86
CA CYS A 92 2.43 4.66 -1.71
C CYS A 92 2.88 4.85 -3.16
N ALA A 93 3.62 3.90 -3.70
CA ALA A 93 3.97 3.87 -5.11
C ALA A 93 3.01 2.96 -5.87
N SER A 94 2.43 3.47 -6.95
CA SER A 94 1.53 2.74 -7.85
C SER A 94 2.16 2.65 -9.25
N ASN A 95 1.68 1.71 -10.06
CA ASN A 95 1.89 1.70 -11.51
C ASN A 95 0.77 2.50 -12.21
N SER A 96 0.56 2.29 -13.50
CA SER A 96 -0.50 2.95 -14.29
C SER A 96 -1.91 2.71 -13.74
N ASN A 97 -2.13 1.67 -12.93
CA ASN A 97 -3.36 1.47 -12.16
C ASN A 97 -3.32 2.31 -10.86
N ASN A 98 -3.37 3.61 -10.98
CA ASN A 98 -3.03 4.59 -9.95
C ASN A 98 -4.20 5.00 -9.03
N VAL A 99 -5.19 4.14 -8.86
CA VAL A 99 -6.38 4.42 -8.02
C VAL A 99 -6.02 4.84 -6.59
N LEU A 100 -5.01 4.19 -5.99
CA LEU A 100 -4.53 4.53 -4.65
C LEU A 100 -3.82 5.89 -4.61
N THR A 101 -3.05 6.20 -5.64
CA THR A 101 -2.39 7.52 -5.75
C THR A 101 -3.41 8.64 -5.76
N ASP A 102 -4.47 8.52 -6.57
CA ASP A 102 -5.52 9.53 -6.65
C ASP A 102 -6.28 9.62 -5.34
N PHE A 103 -6.67 8.47 -4.75
CA PHE A 103 -7.34 8.43 -3.46
C PHE A 103 -6.53 9.14 -2.36
N LEU A 104 -5.25 8.81 -2.20
CA LEU A 104 -4.40 9.40 -1.16
C LEU A 104 -4.15 10.90 -1.37
N ARG A 105 -4.29 11.41 -2.60
CA ARG A 105 -4.17 12.83 -2.93
C ARG A 105 -5.46 13.60 -2.74
N THR A 106 -6.60 12.99 -3.07
CA THR A 106 -7.89 13.71 -3.17
C THR A 106 -8.89 13.33 -2.07
N GLY A 107 -8.74 12.15 -1.47
CA GLY A 107 -9.74 11.54 -0.59
C GLY A 107 -10.89 10.85 -1.35
N ALA A 108 -10.89 10.90 -2.67
CA ALA A 108 -11.89 10.23 -3.50
C ALA A 108 -11.35 8.93 -4.09
N TYR A 109 -12.00 7.81 -3.76
CA TYR A 109 -11.72 6.51 -4.35
C TYR A 109 -12.66 6.26 -5.51
N ASP A 110 -12.12 6.04 -6.71
CA ASP A 110 -12.92 5.81 -7.92
C ASP A 110 -12.33 4.67 -8.74
N ARG A 111 -13.05 3.54 -8.80
CA ARG A 111 -12.70 2.36 -9.60
C ARG A 111 -13.21 2.40 -11.05
N ASN A 112 -14.01 3.41 -11.42
CA ASN A 112 -14.59 3.57 -12.75
C ASN A 112 -13.56 4.14 -13.72
N ARG A 113 -12.51 3.37 -13.99
CA ARG A 113 -11.37 3.75 -14.83
C ARG A 113 -10.87 2.55 -15.64
N PRO A 114 -10.09 2.77 -16.70
CA PRO A 114 -9.44 1.68 -17.43
C PRO A 114 -8.55 0.83 -16.50
N PHE A 115 -8.47 -0.46 -16.80
CA PHE A 115 -7.54 -1.38 -16.17
C PHE A 115 -6.38 -1.66 -17.13
N TYR A 116 -5.17 -1.54 -16.65
CA TYR A 116 -3.95 -1.76 -17.40
C TYR A 116 -3.25 -3.03 -16.93
N THR A 117 -2.78 -3.85 -17.86
CA THR A 117 -1.87 -4.96 -17.55
C THR A 117 -0.45 -4.43 -17.68
N THR A 118 0.32 -4.48 -16.59
CA THR A 118 1.64 -3.86 -16.51
C THR A 118 2.74 -4.89 -16.25
N VAL A 119 4.00 -4.44 -16.30
CA VAL A 119 5.18 -5.25 -15.93
C VAL A 119 5.30 -5.46 -14.41
N SER A 120 4.48 -4.77 -13.60
CA SER A 120 4.40 -4.94 -12.15
C SER A 120 3.02 -5.47 -11.70
N PRO A 121 2.64 -6.71 -12.08
CA PRO A 121 1.27 -7.20 -12.04
C PRO A 121 0.68 -7.35 -10.63
N SER A 122 1.50 -7.40 -9.58
CA SER A 122 0.98 -7.43 -8.19
C SER A 122 0.31 -6.12 -7.78
N MET A 123 0.54 -5.04 -8.53
CA MET A 123 -0.06 -3.72 -8.34
C MET A 123 -1.20 -3.44 -9.33
N ASP A 124 -1.52 -4.37 -10.24
CA ASP A 124 -2.63 -4.26 -11.19
C ASP A 124 -3.96 -4.49 -10.47
N ILE A 125 -4.47 -3.43 -9.86
CA ILE A 125 -5.71 -3.46 -9.09
C ILE A 125 -6.58 -2.22 -9.38
N LEU A 126 -7.89 -2.40 -9.29
CA LEU A 126 -8.87 -1.32 -9.19
C LEU A 126 -9.57 -1.28 -7.83
N ILE A 127 -9.46 -2.34 -7.05
CA ILE A 127 -9.98 -2.42 -5.68
C ILE A 127 -8.87 -2.91 -4.75
N SER A 128 -8.54 -2.10 -3.76
CA SER A 128 -7.50 -2.37 -2.76
C SER A 128 -8.12 -2.93 -1.49
N SER A 129 -7.90 -4.23 -1.25
CA SER A 129 -8.66 -5.01 -0.25
C SER A 129 -8.34 -4.70 1.22
N ASN A 130 -7.23 -4.02 1.51
CA ASN A 130 -6.86 -3.68 2.90
C ASN A 130 -7.00 -2.19 3.23
N LEU A 131 -7.38 -1.37 2.26
CA LEU A 131 -7.54 0.07 2.48
C LEU A 131 -8.64 0.36 3.52
N GLU A 132 -9.71 -0.45 3.53
CA GLU A 132 -10.80 -0.33 4.51
C GLU A 132 -10.30 -0.39 5.96
N ARG A 133 -9.22 -1.13 6.25
CA ARG A 133 -8.61 -1.19 7.58
C ARG A 133 -7.93 0.12 7.98
N LEU A 134 -7.34 0.84 7.03
CA LEU A 134 -6.84 2.18 7.28
C LEU A 134 -7.99 3.15 7.54
N LEU A 135 -9.06 3.07 6.73
CA LEU A 135 -10.25 3.90 6.93
C LEU A 135 -10.88 3.68 8.30
N TYR A 136 -10.97 2.42 8.75
CA TYR A 136 -11.43 2.07 10.08
C TYR A 136 -10.56 2.73 11.18
N ALA A 137 -9.23 2.64 11.05
CA ALA A 137 -8.33 3.28 12.01
C ALA A 137 -8.45 4.82 12.01
N PHE A 138 -8.66 5.44 10.83
CA PHE A 138 -8.73 6.90 10.68
C PHE A 138 -10.12 7.47 10.98
N SER A 139 -11.16 6.64 10.97
CA SER A 139 -12.52 7.04 11.39
C SER A 139 -12.71 7.01 12.91
N GLY A 140 -11.69 6.61 13.66
CA GLY A 140 -11.83 6.36 15.11
C GLY A 140 -12.58 5.06 15.40
N GLU A 141 -12.38 4.04 14.55
CA GLU A 141 -12.98 2.71 14.66
C GLU A 141 -14.49 2.68 14.39
N ASP A 142 -14.98 3.61 13.55
CA ASP A 142 -16.38 3.67 13.13
C ASP A 142 -16.66 2.65 12.01
N ASP A 143 -17.18 1.49 12.38
CA ASP A 143 -17.53 0.40 11.47
C ASP A 143 -18.68 0.77 10.53
N LYS A 144 -19.63 1.61 10.97
CA LYS A 144 -20.78 2.03 10.16
C LYS A 144 -20.35 2.97 9.04
N LEU A 145 -19.47 3.92 9.35
CA LEU A 145 -18.91 4.83 8.34
C LEU A 145 -18.12 4.07 7.27
N VAL A 146 -17.30 3.09 7.70
CA VAL A 146 -16.54 2.27 6.75
C VAL A 146 -17.48 1.39 5.92
N ALA A 147 -18.50 0.79 6.53
CA ALA A 147 -19.49 0.01 5.81
C ALA A 147 -20.23 0.84 4.75
N ASP A 148 -20.56 2.11 5.07
CA ASP A 148 -21.19 3.04 4.11
C ASP A 148 -20.27 3.33 2.93
N TYR A 149 -18.98 3.62 3.14
CA TYR A 149 -18.02 3.78 2.05
C TYR A 149 -17.92 2.54 1.17
N MET A 150 -17.92 1.34 1.75
CA MET A 150 -17.90 0.09 0.97
C MET A 150 -19.20 -0.15 0.22
N ALA A 151 -20.35 0.24 0.78
CA ALA A 151 -21.64 0.19 0.08
C ALA A 151 -21.66 1.16 -1.12
N GLN A 152 -21.17 2.38 -0.97
CA GLN A 152 -21.03 3.34 -2.08
C GLN A 152 -20.10 2.79 -3.17
N LEU A 153 -18.94 2.21 -2.80
CA LEU A 153 -18.01 1.59 -3.75
C LEU A 153 -18.67 0.45 -4.53
N ASN A 154 -19.50 -0.36 -3.86
CA ASN A 154 -20.21 -1.46 -4.53
C ASN A 154 -21.30 -0.96 -5.46
N ALA A 155 -22.07 0.06 -5.06
CA ALA A 155 -23.22 0.58 -5.82
C ALA A 155 -22.77 1.44 -7.01
N SER A 156 -21.84 2.39 -6.80
CA SER A 156 -21.46 3.39 -7.82
C SER A 156 -20.01 3.25 -8.32
N GLY A 157 -19.21 2.41 -7.69
CA GLY A 157 -17.76 2.31 -7.97
C GLY A 157 -16.92 3.43 -7.37
N ARG A 158 -17.52 4.31 -6.54
CA ARG A 158 -16.85 5.48 -5.97
C ARG A 158 -17.32 5.76 -4.54
N TYR A 159 -16.41 6.29 -3.70
CA TYR A 159 -16.73 6.99 -2.46
C TYR A 159 -15.75 8.13 -2.22
N GLU A 160 -16.08 9.03 -1.31
CA GLU A 160 -15.19 10.11 -0.87
C GLU A 160 -15.18 10.17 0.66
N VAL A 161 -13.98 10.24 1.24
CA VAL A 161 -13.83 10.32 2.69
C VAL A 161 -14.03 11.76 3.18
N ASN A 162 -14.44 11.91 4.43
CA ASN A 162 -14.61 13.21 5.06
C ASN A 162 -13.26 13.93 5.28
N ASP A 163 -13.32 15.23 5.56
CA ASP A 163 -12.13 16.07 5.71
C ASP A 163 -11.22 15.64 6.86
N ALA A 164 -11.77 15.07 7.93
CA ALA A 164 -10.98 14.59 9.06
C ALA A 164 -10.09 13.39 8.68
N ILE A 165 -10.65 12.43 7.94
CA ILE A 165 -9.87 11.29 7.40
C ILE A 165 -8.87 11.79 6.35
N LYS A 166 -9.28 12.72 5.47
CA LYS A 166 -8.40 13.32 4.45
C LYS A 166 -7.19 13.99 5.08
N ALA A 167 -7.39 14.75 6.15
CA ALA A 167 -6.29 15.39 6.88
C ALA A 167 -5.30 14.38 7.45
N GLN A 168 -5.78 13.27 8.04
CA GLN A 168 -4.92 12.19 8.55
C GLN A 168 -4.14 11.47 7.41
N ILE A 169 -4.81 11.26 6.26
CA ILE A 169 -4.14 10.70 5.07
C ILE A 169 -2.99 11.62 4.66
N HIS A 170 -3.24 12.92 4.50
CA HIS A 170 -2.22 13.88 4.07
C HIS A 170 -1.10 14.05 5.09
N ASP A 171 -1.39 13.92 6.38
CA ASP A 171 -0.37 13.93 7.43
C ASP A 171 0.56 12.73 7.35
N GLN A 172 0.05 11.53 7.12
CA GLN A 172 0.84 10.31 7.25
C GLN A 172 1.31 9.70 5.94
N PHE A 173 0.58 9.94 4.86
CA PHE A 173 0.85 9.34 3.55
C PHE A 173 1.30 10.34 2.52
N ALA A 174 2.00 9.80 1.55
CA ALA A 174 2.27 10.43 0.28
C ALA A 174 2.07 9.41 -0.83
N ALA A 175 1.83 9.84 -2.06
CA ALA A 175 1.57 8.93 -3.15
C ALA A 175 2.11 9.42 -4.49
N GLY A 176 2.46 8.47 -5.35
CA GLY A 176 2.85 8.70 -6.73
C GLY A 176 2.68 7.43 -7.55
N PHE A 177 2.67 7.58 -8.88
CA PHE A 177 2.63 6.45 -9.80
C PHE A 177 3.72 6.58 -10.86
N THR A 178 4.07 5.48 -11.48
CA THR A 178 5.14 5.34 -12.48
C THR A 178 4.54 4.75 -13.74
N SER A 179 4.94 5.27 -14.92
CA SER A 179 4.58 4.67 -16.20
C SER A 179 5.44 3.44 -16.50
N GLU A 180 5.05 2.64 -17.50
CA GLU A 180 5.86 1.49 -17.95
C GLU A 180 7.26 1.94 -18.41
N GLU A 181 7.33 3.02 -19.20
CA GLU A 181 8.58 3.57 -19.70
C GLU A 181 9.50 4.03 -18.56
N GLU A 182 8.96 4.72 -17.56
CA GLU A 182 9.70 5.16 -16.38
C GLU A 182 10.21 3.96 -15.56
N THR A 183 9.44 2.88 -15.48
CA THR A 183 9.82 1.63 -14.79
C THR A 183 10.98 0.95 -15.48
N GLU A 184 10.90 0.77 -16.81
CA GLU A 184 11.95 0.17 -17.63
C GLU A 184 13.24 1.00 -17.61
N GLU A 185 13.12 2.33 -17.71
CA GLU A 185 14.27 3.23 -17.60
C GLU A 185 14.96 3.10 -16.23
N THR A 186 14.17 3.02 -15.16
CA THR A 186 14.69 2.86 -13.78
C THR A 186 15.45 1.56 -13.61
N ILE A 187 14.93 0.45 -14.15
CA ILE A 187 15.63 -0.85 -14.14
C ILE A 187 16.95 -0.75 -14.90
N GLY A 188 16.92 -0.18 -16.11
CA GLY A 188 18.11 0.00 -16.92
C GLY A 188 19.16 0.92 -16.26
N LYS A 189 18.72 1.98 -15.60
CA LYS A 189 19.58 2.90 -14.85
C LYS A 189 20.24 2.19 -13.65
N MET A 190 19.46 1.47 -12.84
CA MET A 190 19.99 0.73 -11.70
C MET A 190 21.02 -0.33 -12.13
N TRP A 191 20.77 -1.01 -13.25
CA TRP A 191 21.73 -1.95 -13.80
C TRP A 191 23.04 -1.27 -14.24
N ARG A 192 22.95 -0.18 -14.99
CA ARG A 192 24.14 0.52 -15.52
C ARG A 192 24.96 1.21 -14.42
N GLU A 193 24.29 1.86 -13.44
CA GLU A 193 24.96 2.70 -12.44
C GLU A 193 25.37 1.94 -11.18
N LYS A 194 24.62 0.88 -10.82
CA LYS A 194 24.78 0.17 -9.54
C LYS A 194 25.13 -1.32 -9.72
N ASN A 195 25.15 -1.82 -10.96
CA ASN A 195 25.30 -3.25 -11.27
C ASN A 195 24.29 -4.11 -10.50
N TYR A 196 23.05 -3.60 -10.34
CA TYR A 196 21.98 -4.23 -9.59
C TYR A 196 20.72 -4.32 -10.44
N LEU A 197 20.26 -5.56 -10.68
CA LEU A 197 19.01 -5.81 -11.39
C LEU A 197 17.85 -5.74 -10.39
N ILE A 198 17.19 -4.60 -10.36
CA ILE A 198 16.02 -4.37 -9.51
C ILE A 198 14.77 -5.00 -10.16
N ASP A 199 13.87 -5.55 -9.35
CA ASP A 199 12.58 -6.05 -9.85
C ASP A 199 11.62 -4.89 -10.23
N THR A 200 10.62 -5.20 -11.05
CA THR A 200 9.71 -4.20 -11.61
C THR A 200 8.92 -3.44 -10.55
N HIS A 201 8.46 -4.10 -9.48
CA HIS A 201 7.70 -3.43 -8.41
C HIS A 201 8.60 -2.50 -7.58
N SER A 202 9.82 -2.93 -7.28
CA SER A 202 10.80 -2.09 -6.57
C SER A 202 11.26 -0.90 -7.43
N ALA A 203 11.31 -1.05 -8.76
CA ALA A 203 11.63 0.05 -9.67
C ALA A 203 10.61 1.18 -9.60
N ASP A 204 9.31 0.87 -9.56
CA ASP A 204 8.23 1.84 -9.36
C ASP A 204 8.39 2.66 -8.07
N SER A 205 8.84 2.01 -6.99
CA SER A 205 9.09 2.66 -5.70
C SER A 205 10.33 3.53 -5.71
N THR A 206 11.41 3.07 -6.36
CA THR A 206 12.71 3.74 -6.37
C THR A 206 12.63 5.11 -7.03
N LEU A 207 11.92 5.21 -8.15
CA LEU A 207 11.71 6.49 -8.82
C LEU A 207 10.95 7.47 -7.92
N LYS A 208 9.89 7.03 -7.25
CA LYS A 208 9.07 7.92 -6.40
C LYS A 208 9.76 8.31 -5.10
N ALA A 209 10.59 7.46 -4.54
CA ALA A 209 11.47 7.80 -3.41
C ALA A 209 12.49 8.88 -3.80
N SER A 210 13.07 8.82 -5.01
CA SER A 210 14.07 9.77 -5.50
C SER A 210 13.48 11.16 -5.81
N VAL A 211 12.30 11.21 -6.43
CA VAL A 211 11.62 12.49 -6.76
C VAL A 211 11.27 13.28 -5.51
N ARG A 212 10.91 12.62 -4.41
CA ARG A 212 10.62 13.32 -3.14
C ARG A 212 11.86 13.74 -2.36
N ARG A 213 13.04 13.17 -2.62
CA ARG A 213 14.30 13.74 -2.11
C ARG A 213 14.48 15.20 -2.51
N SER A 214 14.09 15.60 -3.72
CA SER A 214 14.20 16.99 -4.19
C SER A 214 13.21 17.93 -3.49
N ILE A 215 12.05 17.45 -3.07
CA ILE A 215 11.02 18.26 -2.40
C ILE A 215 11.34 18.44 -0.89
N PHE A 216 11.93 17.43 -0.24
CA PHE A 216 12.30 17.50 1.17
C PHE A 216 13.71 18.07 1.43
N LYS A 217 14.56 18.21 0.41
CA LYS A 217 15.88 18.85 0.51
C LYS A 217 15.82 20.33 0.89
N GLN A 218 14.66 20.94 0.88
CA GLN A 218 14.46 22.31 1.34
C GLN A 218 14.25 22.45 2.87
N GLN A 219 14.16 21.37 3.62
CA GLN A 219 13.91 21.44 5.08
C GLN A 219 14.91 20.74 5.99
N SER A 220 15.85 19.95 5.49
CA SER A 220 17.00 19.48 6.29
C SER A 220 18.03 18.75 5.42
N ASP A 221 19.31 19.00 5.68
CA ASP A 221 20.46 18.29 5.10
C ASP A 221 20.46 16.82 5.52
N PHE A 222 19.98 15.93 4.67
CA PHE A 222 20.21 14.49 4.84
C PHE A 222 21.42 14.06 4.00
N ARG A 223 22.49 13.68 4.68
CA ARG A 223 23.63 12.96 4.09
C ARG A 223 23.28 11.48 3.97
N PHE A 224 23.62 10.89 2.82
CA PHE A 224 23.73 9.45 2.60
C PHE A 224 25.18 9.07 2.51
#